data_00fa92ab1b18ba7255b6db8a18e1f1a5
#
_entry.id   00fa92ab1b18ba7255b6db8a18e1f1a5
#
_cell.length_a   1.000
_cell.length_b   1.000
_cell.length_c   1.000
_cell.angle_alpha   90.00
_cell.angle_beta   90.00
_cell.angle_gamma   90.00
#
_symmetry.space_group_name_H-M   'P 1'
#
loop_
_entity.id
_entity.type
_entity.pdbx_description
1 polymer ?
#
loop_
_entity_poly.entity_id
_entity_poly.type
_entity_poly.pdbx_seq_one_letter_code
_entity_poly.pdbx_strand_id
1 'polypeptide(L)'
;MKEAYRNGNRFHVYLSGPMTGLPDYNRPAFDKVAKELRAQGKSVFSPADIGPKENIMPRAWYMRKDLEGLMKSDSVYVLPGWDTSEGAKLEVAIARELELPIIFTTITNKKGA
;
A
#
# COMPACT_ATOMS: atom_id res chain seq x y z
N MET A 1 16.52 6.87 -13.23
CA MET A 1 15.20 6.66 -12.69
C MET A 1 14.79 5.20 -12.72
N LYS A 2 14.70 4.67 -13.92
CA LYS A 2 14.28 3.28 -14.02
C LYS A 2 15.24 2.31 -13.36
N GLU A 3 16.52 2.63 -13.36
CA GLU A 3 17.49 1.78 -12.71
C GLU A 3 17.21 1.60 -11.23
N ALA A 4 16.85 2.68 -10.55
CA ALA A 4 16.58 2.61 -9.12
C ALA A 4 15.41 1.69 -8.83
N TYR A 5 14.39 1.71 -9.69
CA TYR A 5 13.22 0.86 -9.48
C TYR A 5 13.52 -0.58 -9.83
N ARG A 6 14.32 -0.81 -10.85
CA ARG A 6 14.61 -2.17 -11.29
C ARG A 6 15.44 -2.95 -10.29
N ASN A 7 16.29 -2.29 -9.53
CA ASN A 7 17.12 -3.00 -8.56
C ASN A 7 16.46 -3.12 -7.19
N GLY A 8 15.16 -2.75 -7.09
CA GLY A 8 14.40 -2.99 -5.89
C GLY A 8 14.62 -1.98 -4.77
N ASN A 9 15.36 -0.91 -5.03
CA ASN A 9 15.64 0.08 -3.99
C ASN A 9 14.54 1.10 -3.82
N ARG A 10 13.68 1.27 -4.82
CA ARG A 10 12.63 2.27 -4.75
C ARG A 10 11.36 1.76 -5.41
N PHE A 11 10.25 2.39 -5.04
CA PHE A 11 8.94 2.09 -5.63
C PHE A 11 8.32 3.38 -6.14
N HIS A 12 7.58 3.28 -7.24
CA HIS A 12 6.79 4.42 -7.71
C HIS A 12 5.64 4.67 -6.74
N VAL A 13 5.04 3.61 -6.22
CA VAL A 13 3.81 3.70 -5.45
C VAL A 13 3.84 2.78 -4.23
N TYR A 14 3.39 3.31 -3.10
CA TYR A 14 3.09 2.53 -1.90
C TYR A 14 1.57 2.46 -1.78
N LEU A 15 1.02 1.27 -1.56
CA LEU A 15 -0.41 1.11 -1.34
C LEU A 15 -0.70 1.13 0.16
N SER A 16 -1.67 1.94 0.56
CA SER A 16 -2.12 2.00 1.94
C SER A 16 -3.63 1.80 2.00
N GLY A 17 -4.11 1.21 3.07
CA GLY A 17 -5.54 0.98 3.20
C GLY A 17 -5.83 0.03 4.34
N PRO A 18 -7.12 -0.25 4.57
CA PRO A 18 -7.51 -1.10 5.69
C PRO A 18 -7.26 -2.57 5.39
N MET A 19 -6.79 -3.30 6.38
CA MET A 19 -6.56 -4.74 6.25
C MET A 19 -7.12 -5.50 7.44
N THR A 20 -6.74 -5.12 8.65
CA THR A 20 -7.13 -5.82 9.86
C THR A 20 -8.64 -5.85 10.03
N GLY A 21 -9.18 -7.03 10.29
CA GLY A 21 -10.62 -7.18 10.54
C GLY A 21 -11.47 -7.33 9.30
N LEU A 22 -10.86 -7.22 8.11
CA LEU A 22 -11.60 -7.40 6.86
C LEU A 22 -11.38 -8.81 6.32
N PRO A 23 -12.32 -9.32 5.51
CA PRO A 23 -12.15 -10.65 4.92
C PRO A 23 -10.82 -10.72 4.16
N ASP A 24 -10.07 -11.77 4.42
CA ASP A 24 -8.78 -12.02 3.80
C ASP A 24 -7.86 -10.79 3.91
N TYR A 25 -8.01 -10.04 5.02
CA TYR A 25 -7.21 -8.84 5.29
C TYR A 25 -7.27 -7.85 4.13
N ASN A 26 -8.39 -7.84 3.40
CA ASN A 26 -8.60 -6.94 2.27
C ASN A 26 -7.58 -7.14 1.14
N ARG A 27 -6.93 -8.30 1.10
CA ARG A 27 -5.95 -8.57 0.06
C ARG A 27 -6.50 -8.43 -1.36
N PRO A 28 -7.74 -8.88 -1.63
CA PRO A 28 -8.25 -8.74 -3.01
C PRO A 28 -8.25 -7.30 -3.50
N ALA A 29 -8.59 -6.35 -2.65
CA ALA A 29 -8.60 -4.94 -3.06
C ALA A 29 -7.18 -4.44 -3.33
N PHE A 30 -6.22 -4.79 -2.46
CA PHE A 30 -4.84 -4.44 -2.67
C PHE A 30 -4.29 -5.05 -3.96
N ASP A 31 -4.58 -6.35 -4.17
CA ASP A 31 -4.05 -7.05 -5.33
C ASP A 31 -4.60 -6.47 -6.62
N LYS A 32 -5.86 -6.08 -6.62
CA LYS A 32 -6.47 -5.49 -7.81
C LYS A 32 -5.76 -4.20 -8.21
N VAL A 33 -5.56 -3.31 -7.25
CA VAL A 33 -4.92 -2.03 -7.53
C VAL A 33 -3.46 -2.23 -7.91
N ALA A 34 -2.76 -3.10 -7.19
CA ALA A 34 -1.36 -3.38 -7.50
C ALA A 34 -1.21 -3.90 -8.92
N LYS A 35 -2.10 -4.82 -9.31
CA LYS A 35 -2.04 -5.40 -10.64
C LYS A 35 -2.25 -4.34 -11.71
N GLU A 36 -3.21 -3.44 -11.50
CA GLU A 36 -3.49 -2.38 -12.46
C GLU A 36 -2.31 -1.43 -12.60
N LEU A 37 -1.72 -1.04 -11.48
CA LEU A 37 -0.60 -0.12 -11.52
C LEU A 37 0.64 -0.76 -12.14
N ARG A 38 0.89 -2.03 -11.82
CA ARG A 38 2.02 -2.74 -12.39
C ARG A 38 1.86 -2.94 -13.88
N ALA A 39 0.62 -3.11 -14.35
CA ALA A 39 0.35 -3.22 -15.79
C ALA A 39 0.67 -1.92 -16.50
N GLN A 40 0.67 -0.79 -15.79
CA GLN A 40 1.06 0.50 -16.33
C GLN A 40 2.57 0.73 -16.25
N GLY A 41 3.32 -0.27 -15.81
CA GLY A 41 4.77 -0.16 -15.71
C GLY A 41 5.27 0.42 -14.39
N LYS A 42 4.40 0.53 -13.39
CA LYS A 42 4.81 1.10 -12.11
C LYS A 42 5.31 0.02 -11.17
N SER A 43 6.33 0.35 -10.39
CA SER A 43 6.82 -0.50 -9.32
C SER A 43 5.97 -0.18 -8.08
N VAL A 44 5.38 -1.22 -7.48
CA VAL A 44 4.40 -1.03 -6.41
C VAL A 44 4.79 -1.84 -5.18
N PHE A 45 4.80 -1.17 -4.03
CA PHE A 45 4.91 -1.86 -2.76
C PHE A 45 3.50 -2.07 -2.22
N SER A 46 3.12 -3.31 -2.04
CA SER A 46 1.80 -3.65 -1.51
C SER A 46 1.97 -4.42 -0.21
N PRO A 47 1.40 -3.91 0.90
CA PRO A 47 1.45 -4.66 2.16
C PRO A 47 0.83 -6.06 2.05
N ALA A 48 -0.07 -6.25 1.10
CA ALA A 48 -0.70 -7.56 0.91
C ALA A 48 0.28 -8.62 0.45
N ASP A 49 1.44 -8.22 -0.08
CA ASP A 49 2.45 -9.16 -0.55
C ASP A 49 3.39 -9.60 0.55
N ILE A 50 3.30 -9.00 1.73
CA ILE A 50 4.28 -9.19 2.77
C ILE A 50 3.81 -10.20 3.80
N GLY A 51 4.78 -10.97 4.28
CA GLY A 51 4.55 -11.85 5.40
C GLY A 51 4.24 -13.26 4.99
N PRO A 52 4.52 -14.19 5.88
CA PRO A 52 4.20 -15.59 5.62
C PRO A 52 2.70 -15.80 5.71
N LYS A 53 2.21 -16.69 4.89
CA LYS A 53 0.77 -16.95 4.87
C LYS A 53 0.34 -17.80 6.05
N GLU A 54 1.24 -18.58 6.59
CA GLU A 54 0.89 -19.54 7.62
C GLU A 54 1.26 -19.13 9.03
N ASN A 55 2.31 -18.38 9.18
CA ASN A 55 2.74 -17.92 10.49
C ASN A 55 2.59 -16.41 10.57
N ILE A 56 1.52 -16.00 11.26
CA ILE A 56 1.25 -14.58 11.37
C ILE A 56 2.26 -13.95 12.32
N MET A 57 2.91 -12.91 11.84
CA MET A 57 3.90 -12.19 12.62
C MET A 57 3.25 -11.12 13.49
N PRO A 58 3.94 -10.64 14.52
CA PRO A 58 3.42 -9.56 15.35
C PRO A 58 3.17 -8.30 14.51
N ARG A 59 2.22 -7.48 14.97
CA ARG A 59 1.88 -6.25 14.27
C ARG A 59 3.09 -5.37 13.99
N ALA A 60 4.01 -5.28 14.96
CA ALA A 60 5.19 -4.45 14.79
C ALA A 60 6.07 -4.91 13.63
N TRP A 61 6.11 -6.21 13.40
CA TRP A 61 6.89 -6.75 12.29
C TRP A 61 6.35 -6.23 10.95
N TYR A 62 5.02 -6.31 10.78
CA TYR A 62 4.39 -5.81 9.56
C TYR A 62 4.58 -4.31 9.41
N MET A 63 4.39 -3.58 10.52
CA MET A 63 4.53 -2.13 10.48
C MET A 63 5.93 -1.70 10.07
N ARG A 64 6.95 -2.41 10.56
CA ARG A 64 8.32 -2.09 10.17
C ARG A 64 8.55 -2.32 8.69
N LYS A 65 8.04 -3.43 8.15
CA LYS A 65 8.17 -3.71 6.73
C LYS A 65 7.43 -2.69 5.89
N ASP A 66 6.23 -2.34 6.32
CA ASP A 66 5.42 -1.38 5.60
C ASP A 66 6.07 -0.01 5.57
N LEU A 67 6.57 0.45 6.70
CA LEU A 67 7.21 1.76 6.76
C LEU A 67 8.50 1.79 5.95
N GLU A 68 9.22 0.68 5.93
CA GLU A 68 10.40 0.55 5.07
C GLU A 68 10.03 0.77 3.61
N GLY A 69 8.94 0.14 3.18
CA GLY A 69 8.47 0.31 1.80
C GLY A 69 7.99 1.71 1.53
N LEU A 70 7.28 2.30 2.48
CA LEU A 70 6.79 3.67 2.34
C LEU A 70 7.94 4.66 2.17
N MET A 71 9.00 4.49 2.96
CA MET A 71 10.15 5.38 2.89
C MET A 71 10.86 5.31 1.55
N LYS A 72 10.70 4.22 0.83
CA LYS A 72 11.33 4.02 -0.47
C LYS A 72 10.40 4.34 -1.63
N SER A 73 9.23 4.88 -1.34
CA SER A 73 8.22 5.12 -2.38
C SER A 73 8.13 6.60 -2.74
N ASP A 74 7.71 6.85 -3.97
CA ASP A 74 7.61 8.21 -4.48
C ASP A 74 6.21 8.79 -4.33
N SER A 75 5.21 7.95 -4.13
CA SER A 75 3.83 8.38 -3.97
C SER A 75 3.06 7.33 -3.19
N VAL A 76 1.88 7.70 -2.74
CA VAL A 76 1.03 6.80 -1.97
C VAL A 76 -0.37 6.78 -2.59
N TYR A 77 -0.88 5.58 -2.87
CA TYR A 77 -2.27 5.37 -3.29
C TYR A 77 -3.00 4.81 -2.08
N VAL A 78 -4.09 5.44 -1.72
CA VAL A 78 -4.84 5.12 -0.51
C VAL A 78 -6.19 4.52 -0.89
N LEU A 79 -6.44 3.31 -0.40
CA LEU A 79 -7.66 2.59 -0.69
C LEU A 79 -8.81 3.07 0.20
N PRO A 80 -10.06 2.89 -0.26
CA PRO A 80 -11.22 3.31 0.53
C PRO A 80 -11.26 2.60 1.89
N GLY A 81 -11.75 3.31 2.89
CA GLY A 81 -11.83 2.76 4.23
C GLY A 81 -10.58 2.97 5.06
N TRP A 82 -9.60 3.65 4.52
CA TRP A 82 -8.33 3.85 5.20
C TRP A 82 -8.50 4.56 6.54
N ASP A 83 -9.50 5.42 6.64
CA ASP A 83 -9.69 6.23 7.85
C ASP A 83 -10.26 5.41 9.01
N THR A 84 -10.60 4.15 8.79
CA THR A 84 -11.00 3.24 9.87
C THR A 84 -9.84 2.36 10.30
N SER A 85 -8.67 2.52 9.71
CA SER A 85 -7.52 1.68 9.98
C SER A 85 -6.43 2.50 10.65
N GLU A 86 -6.02 2.07 11.85
CA GLU A 86 -4.96 2.78 12.58
C GLU A 86 -3.66 2.76 11.80
N GLY A 87 -3.34 1.63 11.18
CA GLY A 87 -2.11 1.53 10.41
C GLY A 87 -2.12 2.43 9.18
N ALA A 88 -3.24 2.43 8.45
CA ALA A 88 -3.33 3.27 7.26
C ALA A 88 -3.32 4.74 7.61
N LYS A 89 -3.98 5.12 8.71
CA LYS A 89 -3.96 6.52 9.15
C LYS A 89 -2.54 6.97 9.49
N LEU A 90 -1.78 6.10 10.13
CA LEU A 90 -0.38 6.41 10.45
C LEU A 90 0.43 6.58 9.17
N GLU A 91 0.25 5.68 8.21
CA GLU A 91 1.00 5.75 6.96
C GLU A 91 0.68 7.03 6.18
N VAL A 92 -0.59 7.42 6.15
CA VAL A 92 -0.99 8.66 5.50
C VAL A 92 -0.38 9.86 6.20
N ALA A 93 -0.36 9.85 7.53
CA ALA A 93 0.24 10.95 8.29
C ALA A 93 1.73 11.07 7.99
N ILE A 94 2.43 9.94 7.93
CA ILE A 94 3.85 9.95 7.62
C ILE A 94 4.09 10.44 6.19
N ALA A 95 3.26 9.98 5.26
CA ALA A 95 3.39 10.41 3.87
C ALA A 95 3.24 11.93 3.75
N ARG A 96 2.32 12.51 4.52
CA ARG A 96 2.13 13.95 4.52
C ARG A 96 3.36 14.67 5.05
N GLU A 97 3.95 14.15 6.13
CA GLU A 97 5.16 14.75 6.68
C GLU A 97 6.33 14.66 5.70
N LEU A 98 6.36 13.63 4.88
CA LEU A 98 7.40 13.46 3.88
C LEU A 98 7.09 14.21 2.60
N GLU A 99 5.93 14.85 2.54
CA GLU A 99 5.47 15.60 1.37
C GLU A 99 5.37 14.73 0.12
N LEU A 100 4.99 13.48 0.32
CA LEU A 100 4.73 12.58 -0.80
C LEU A 100 3.36 12.86 -1.42
N PRO A 101 3.23 12.79 -2.73
CA PRO A 101 1.90 12.87 -3.34
C PRO A 101 1.03 11.74 -2.83
N ILE A 102 -0.19 12.06 -2.44
CA ILE A 102 -1.14 11.08 -1.92
C ILE A 102 -2.38 11.10 -2.82
N ILE A 103 -2.69 9.94 -3.38
CA ILE A 103 -3.84 9.77 -4.25
C ILE A 103 -4.85 8.88 -3.53
N PHE A 104 -6.02 9.41 -3.24
CA PHE A 104 -7.10 8.64 -2.62
C PHE A 104 -7.91 7.99 -3.73
N THR A 105 -7.88 6.66 -3.80
CA THR A 105 -8.59 5.97 -4.86
C THR A 105 -10.07 5.88 -4.51
N THR A 106 -10.92 5.91 -5.55
CA THR A 106 -12.36 5.88 -5.36
C THR A 106 -12.97 4.66 -6.00
N ILE A 107 -12.29 3.62 -5.94
CA ILE A 107 -12.69 2.41 -6.65
C ILE A 107 -14.13 2.08 -6.55
N THR A 108 -14.72 1.90 -6.87
CA THR A 108 -15.75 1.39 -6.64
C THR A 108 -16.76 1.34 -7.49
N ASN A 109 -16.24 1.62 -7.23
CA ASN A 109 -16.90 1.55 -7.65
C ASN A 109 -17.74 1.63 -8.18
N LYS A 110 -17.89 1.71 -8.12
CA LYS A 110 -18.50 1.81 -8.47
C LYS A 110 -19.19 1.78 -9.17
N LYS A 111 -19.52 1.47 -9.18
CA LYS A 111 -20.22 1.39 -9.69
C LYS A 111 -21.02 1.84 -9.95
N GLY A 112 -21.01 2.10 -9.75
CA GLY A 112 -21.47 2.59 -9.85
C GLY A 112 -21.77 3.02 -10.04
N ALA A 113 -21.60 3.07 -9.86
CA ALA A 113 -21.64 3.66 -10.00
C ALA A 113 -21.82 3.80 -10.28
#